data_c467398ef890d3b3dad1c5afd0877556
#
_entry.id   c467398ef890d3b3dad1c5afd0877556
#
_cell.length_a   1.000
_cell.length_b   1.000
_cell.length_c   1.000
_cell.angle_alpha   90.00
_cell.angle_beta   90.00
_cell.angle_gamma   90.00
#
_symmetry.space_group_name_H-M   'P 1'
#
loop_
_entity.id
_entity.type
_entity.pdbx_description
1 polymer ?
#
loop_
_entity_poly.entity_id
_entity_poly.type
_entity_poly.pdbx_seq_one_letter_code
_entity_poly.pdbx_strand_id
1 'polypeptide(L)'
;MSRPTLTVCIPTVVGREAKFKMLYDHLMEQRREYGLQKDVEIISEKDNKEMSIGAKRQKLYERAKGIYSVQIDDDDSVPFDFLKRVIEATKEDSDCIGYIEDCTIDGKNIGKSLFTKDYQDWIEKLDPPVIKGKHVCVRVRTPFFKTPIKTELCLKAGVADMRWAEDHDFSRRILPMLKTETFIPEPMYLYGFVTEGAYNDRFKI
;
A
#
# COMPACT_ATOMS: atom_id res chain seq x y z
N MET A 1 11.55 -21.21 -12.21
CA MET A 1 10.25 -20.49 -12.18
C MET A 1 10.53 -19.03 -12.51
N SER A 2 9.69 -18.38 -13.31
CA SER A 2 9.82 -16.93 -13.59
C SER A 2 9.64 -16.12 -12.31
N ARG A 3 10.34 -15.01 -12.22
CA ARG A 3 10.18 -14.03 -11.13
C ARG A 3 8.75 -13.45 -11.16
N PRO A 4 8.02 -13.36 -10.04
CA PRO A 4 6.72 -12.70 -10.04
C PRO A 4 6.85 -11.21 -10.39
N THR A 5 5.79 -10.64 -10.94
CA THR A 5 5.73 -9.19 -11.25
C THR A 5 5.52 -8.37 -9.97
N LEU A 6 4.65 -8.84 -9.07
CA LEU A 6 4.28 -8.12 -7.85
C LEU A 6 4.41 -9.02 -6.62
N THR A 7 4.99 -8.51 -5.54
CA THR A 7 4.84 -9.06 -4.20
C THR A 7 3.95 -8.15 -3.36
N VAL A 8 2.85 -8.70 -2.84
CA VAL A 8 2.04 -8.07 -1.80
C VAL A 8 2.56 -8.54 -0.45
N CYS A 9 2.97 -7.60 0.38
CA CYS A 9 3.52 -7.81 1.71
C CYS A 9 2.49 -7.41 2.77
N ILE A 10 2.20 -8.29 3.73
CA ILE A 10 1.21 -8.04 4.78
C ILE A 10 1.90 -8.12 6.15
N PRO A 11 2.23 -6.97 6.77
CA PRO A 11 2.66 -6.97 8.17
C PRO A 11 1.45 -7.26 9.07
N THR A 12 1.62 -8.16 10.04
CA THR A 12 0.55 -8.51 10.98
C THR A 12 1.11 -8.80 12.38
N VAL A 13 0.25 -8.93 13.37
CA VAL A 13 0.61 -9.29 14.74
C VAL A 13 -0.34 -10.35 15.29
N VAL A 14 0.13 -11.06 16.33
CA VAL A 14 -0.72 -11.98 17.11
C VAL A 14 -1.95 -11.23 17.64
N GLY A 15 -3.12 -11.86 17.53
CA GLY A 15 -4.41 -11.27 17.91
C GLY A 15 -5.15 -10.56 16.77
N ARG A 16 -4.54 -10.47 15.56
CA ARG A 16 -5.19 -9.90 14.36
C ARG A 16 -5.50 -10.94 13.29
N GLU A 17 -5.58 -12.24 13.65
CA GLU A 17 -5.77 -13.35 12.71
C GLU A 17 -7.01 -13.19 11.83
N ALA A 18 -8.11 -12.69 12.39
CA ALA A 18 -9.35 -12.50 11.64
C ALA A 18 -9.19 -11.41 10.56
N LYS A 19 -8.59 -10.27 10.91
CA LYS A 19 -8.32 -9.15 9.97
C LYS A 19 -7.36 -9.61 8.86
N PHE A 20 -6.25 -10.21 9.26
CA PHE A 20 -5.29 -10.79 8.30
C PHE A 20 -5.96 -11.78 7.35
N LYS A 21 -6.77 -12.70 7.88
CA LYS A 21 -7.46 -13.71 7.05
C LYS A 21 -8.40 -13.07 6.04
N MET A 22 -9.15 -12.06 6.43
CA MET A 22 -10.06 -11.35 5.52
C MET A 22 -9.30 -10.71 4.35
N LEU A 23 -8.25 -9.95 4.63
CA LEU A 23 -7.41 -9.33 3.59
C LEU A 23 -6.74 -10.40 2.71
N TYR A 24 -6.16 -11.43 3.33
CA TYR A 24 -5.48 -12.51 2.62
C TYR A 24 -6.42 -13.27 1.69
N ASP A 25 -7.59 -13.66 2.17
CA ASP A 25 -8.60 -14.38 1.37
C ASP A 25 -9.07 -13.51 0.19
N HIS A 26 -9.32 -12.22 0.43
CA HIS A 26 -9.69 -11.26 -0.61
C HIS A 26 -8.63 -11.14 -1.71
N LEU A 27 -7.36 -11.05 -1.35
CA LEU A 27 -6.25 -11.02 -2.31
C LEU A 27 -6.08 -12.35 -3.04
N MET A 28 -6.24 -13.47 -2.34
CA MET A 28 -6.17 -14.81 -2.95
C MET A 28 -7.32 -15.04 -3.93
N GLU A 29 -8.50 -14.52 -3.65
CA GLU A 29 -9.64 -14.57 -4.57
C GLU A 29 -9.36 -13.76 -5.83
N GLN A 30 -8.89 -12.51 -5.73
CA GLN A 30 -8.47 -11.71 -6.87
C GLN A 30 -7.40 -12.42 -7.71
N ARG A 31 -6.38 -12.98 -7.03
CA ARG A 31 -5.30 -13.72 -7.68
C ARG A 31 -5.82 -14.90 -8.50
N ARG A 32 -6.84 -15.60 -7.99
CA ARG A 32 -7.49 -16.72 -8.69
C ARG A 32 -8.38 -16.24 -9.84
N GLU A 33 -9.23 -15.25 -9.57
CA GLU A 33 -10.23 -14.73 -10.51
C GLU A 33 -9.57 -14.16 -11.78
N TYR A 34 -8.46 -13.44 -11.60
CA TYR A 34 -7.74 -12.82 -12.72
C TYR A 34 -6.58 -13.65 -13.27
N GLY A 35 -6.41 -14.90 -12.83
CA GLY A 35 -5.38 -15.79 -13.36
C GLY A 35 -3.94 -15.39 -13.03
N LEU A 36 -3.72 -14.66 -11.93
CA LEU A 36 -2.45 -14.02 -11.57
C LEU A 36 -1.50 -14.89 -10.71
N GLN A 37 -1.67 -16.22 -10.72
CA GLN A 37 -0.91 -17.13 -9.85
C GLN A 37 0.61 -17.08 -10.09
N LYS A 38 1.03 -16.75 -11.31
CA LYS A 38 2.45 -16.65 -11.69
C LYS A 38 2.99 -15.23 -11.50
N ASP A 39 2.12 -14.23 -11.54
CA ASP A 39 2.48 -12.81 -11.54
C ASP A 39 2.49 -12.21 -10.14
N VAL A 40 1.72 -12.75 -9.21
CA VAL A 40 1.55 -12.19 -7.87
C VAL A 40 2.00 -13.19 -6.80
N GLU A 41 2.95 -12.78 -5.99
CA GLU A 41 3.33 -13.39 -4.72
C GLU A 41 2.65 -12.65 -3.56
N ILE A 42 2.15 -13.37 -2.57
CA ILE A 42 1.61 -12.78 -1.33
C ILE A 42 2.38 -13.36 -0.16
N ILE A 43 3.03 -12.50 0.61
CA ILE A 43 3.81 -12.89 1.79
C ILE A 43 3.36 -12.10 3.02
N SER A 44 3.58 -12.67 4.19
CA SER A 44 3.29 -12.00 5.45
C SER A 44 4.44 -12.16 6.45
N GLU A 45 4.52 -11.23 7.40
CA GLU A 45 5.37 -11.33 8.57
C GLU A 45 4.54 -11.08 9.81
N LYS A 46 4.50 -12.08 10.68
CA LYS A 46 3.72 -12.09 11.92
C LYS A 46 4.66 -12.18 13.11
N ASP A 47 4.47 -11.33 14.09
CA ASP A 47 5.14 -11.40 15.39
C ASP A 47 4.16 -11.10 16.53
N ASN A 48 4.63 -11.14 17.76
CA ASN A 48 3.85 -10.75 18.92
C ASN A 48 4.30 -9.38 19.47
N LYS A 49 4.52 -8.39 18.54
CA LYS A 49 4.97 -7.02 18.82
C LYS A 49 6.42 -6.90 19.33
N GLU A 50 7.24 -7.95 19.15
CA GLU A 50 8.67 -7.91 19.49
C GLU A 50 9.42 -6.98 18.53
N MET A 51 9.10 -7.06 17.24
CA MET A 51 9.72 -6.21 16.23
C MET A 51 9.05 -4.82 16.17
N SER A 52 9.83 -3.82 15.81
CA SER A 52 9.24 -2.56 15.35
C SER A 52 8.50 -2.77 14.03
N ILE A 53 7.54 -1.90 13.72
CA ILE A 53 6.87 -1.97 12.42
C ILE A 53 7.87 -1.72 11.27
N GLY A 54 8.83 -0.83 11.44
CA GLY A 54 9.88 -0.58 10.45
C GLY A 54 10.74 -1.80 10.17
N ALA A 55 11.23 -2.50 11.21
CA ALA A 55 11.99 -3.74 11.05
C ALA A 55 11.17 -4.83 10.34
N LYS A 56 9.87 -4.95 10.67
CA LYS A 56 8.96 -5.90 10.02
C LYS A 56 8.79 -5.58 8.53
N ARG A 57 8.60 -4.32 8.17
CA ARG A 57 8.47 -3.85 6.80
C ARG A 57 9.76 -4.10 6.00
N GLN A 58 10.92 -3.85 6.60
CA GLN A 58 12.22 -4.15 5.99
C GLN A 58 12.37 -5.63 5.68
N LYS A 59 12.06 -6.51 6.64
CA LYS A 59 12.13 -7.96 6.48
C LYS A 59 11.19 -8.48 5.38
N LEU A 60 10.03 -7.85 5.21
CA LEU A 60 9.12 -8.17 4.11
C LEU A 60 9.72 -7.82 2.75
N TYR A 61 10.35 -6.65 2.60
CA TYR A 61 11.04 -6.30 1.36
C TYR A 61 12.21 -7.24 1.04
N GLU A 62 12.99 -7.67 2.04
CA GLU A 62 14.10 -8.62 1.86
C GLU A 62 13.64 -9.99 1.37
N ARG A 63 12.40 -10.37 1.70
CA ARG A 63 11.79 -11.65 1.28
C ARG A 63 11.01 -11.54 -0.02
N ALA A 64 10.66 -10.34 -0.46
CA ALA A 64 9.88 -10.11 -1.65
C ALA A 64 10.65 -10.52 -2.92
N LYS A 65 10.02 -11.32 -3.77
CA LYS A 65 10.60 -11.79 -5.05
C LYS A 65 10.08 -11.03 -6.26
N GLY A 66 9.00 -10.26 -6.11
CA GLY A 66 8.39 -9.49 -7.18
C GLY A 66 9.32 -8.40 -7.71
N ILE A 67 9.14 -8.05 -8.99
CA ILE A 67 9.77 -6.86 -9.58
C ILE A 67 9.31 -5.62 -8.81
N TYR A 68 8.01 -5.57 -8.49
CA TYR A 68 7.37 -4.55 -7.65
C TYR A 68 6.99 -5.13 -6.29
N SER A 69 6.96 -4.28 -5.28
CA SER A 69 6.44 -4.60 -3.95
C SER A 69 5.45 -3.53 -3.48
N VAL A 70 4.41 -3.97 -2.81
CA VAL A 70 3.46 -3.11 -2.10
C VAL A 70 3.17 -3.72 -0.74
N GLN A 71 3.00 -2.90 0.29
CA GLN A 71 2.58 -3.37 1.61
C GLN A 71 1.16 -2.90 1.90
N ILE A 72 0.33 -3.83 2.38
CA ILE A 72 -1.05 -3.58 2.77
C ILE A 72 -1.16 -3.99 4.24
N ASP A 73 -1.56 -3.05 5.10
CA ASP A 73 -1.76 -3.34 6.51
C ASP A 73 -2.97 -4.26 6.71
N ASP A 74 -2.90 -5.17 7.67
CA ASP A 74 -3.90 -6.21 7.89
C ASP A 74 -5.29 -5.71 8.30
N ASP A 75 -5.42 -4.43 8.61
CA ASP A 75 -6.67 -3.74 8.94
C ASP A 75 -7.13 -2.73 7.88
N ASP A 76 -6.45 -2.68 6.75
CA ASP A 76 -6.85 -1.91 5.58
C ASP A 76 -7.49 -2.81 4.51
N SER A 77 -8.02 -2.21 3.45
CA SER A 77 -8.59 -2.97 2.33
C SER A 77 -8.28 -2.32 0.98
N VAL A 78 -8.49 -3.09 -0.07
CA VAL A 78 -8.28 -2.69 -1.46
C VAL A 78 -9.51 -3.11 -2.30
N PRO A 79 -9.79 -2.46 -3.46
CA PRO A 79 -10.88 -2.87 -4.34
C PRO A 79 -10.65 -4.27 -4.90
N PHE A 80 -11.74 -4.93 -5.36
CA PHE A 80 -11.68 -6.31 -5.85
C PHE A 80 -10.80 -6.51 -7.09
N ASP A 81 -10.55 -5.47 -7.85
CA ASP A 81 -9.71 -5.47 -9.05
C ASP A 81 -8.30 -4.88 -8.83
N PHE A 82 -7.89 -4.70 -7.56
CA PHE A 82 -6.61 -4.10 -7.19
C PHE A 82 -5.42 -4.80 -7.87
N LEU A 83 -5.31 -6.13 -7.69
CA LEU A 83 -4.18 -6.88 -8.26
C LEU A 83 -4.13 -6.77 -9.78
N LYS A 84 -5.29 -6.89 -10.46
CA LYS A 84 -5.40 -6.75 -11.91
C LYS A 84 -4.91 -5.40 -12.39
N ARG A 85 -5.38 -4.31 -11.76
CA ARG A 85 -5.01 -2.95 -12.16
C ARG A 85 -3.54 -2.65 -11.90
N VAL A 86 -3.01 -3.11 -10.76
CA VAL A 86 -1.58 -2.94 -10.47
C VAL A 86 -0.73 -3.69 -11.50
N ILE A 87 -1.03 -4.96 -11.79
CA ILE A 87 -0.31 -5.74 -12.82
C ILE A 87 -0.40 -5.07 -14.19
N GLU A 88 -1.54 -4.52 -14.56
CA GLU A 88 -1.66 -3.78 -15.84
C GLU A 88 -0.76 -2.54 -15.84
N ALA A 89 -0.76 -1.76 -14.76
CA ALA A 89 0.06 -0.56 -14.65
C ALA A 89 1.58 -0.86 -14.64
N THR A 90 2.01 -2.04 -14.17
CA THR A 90 3.43 -2.43 -14.21
C THR A 90 3.98 -2.62 -15.62
N LYS A 91 3.14 -2.75 -16.64
CA LYS A 91 3.57 -2.89 -18.05
C LYS A 91 4.28 -1.65 -18.58
N GLU A 92 4.04 -0.49 -17.98
CA GLU A 92 4.71 0.78 -18.31
C GLU A 92 6.14 0.87 -17.74
N ASP A 93 6.56 -0.12 -16.96
CA ASP A 93 7.89 -0.24 -16.32
C ASP A 93 8.33 1.01 -15.53
N SER A 94 7.39 1.74 -14.97
CA SER A 94 7.65 2.92 -14.13
C SER A 94 8.26 2.52 -12.77
N ASP A 95 8.94 3.44 -12.11
CA ASP A 95 9.57 3.18 -10.80
C ASP A 95 8.53 2.97 -9.69
N CYS A 96 7.36 3.64 -9.80
CA CYS A 96 6.24 3.47 -8.87
C CYS A 96 4.89 3.64 -9.59
N ILE A 97 3.82 3.20 -8.90
CA ILE A 97 2.45 3.29 -9.39
C ILE A 97 1.64 4.14 -8.41
N GLY A 98 1.38 5.40 -8.79
CA GLY A 98 0.55 6.33 -8.04
C GLY A 98 -0.94 6.00 -8.20
N TYR A 99 -1.75 6.42 -7.21
CA TYR A 99 -3.21 6.24 -7.23
C TYR A 99 -3.93 7.11 -6.18
N ILE A 100 -5.21 6.92 -6.06
CA ILE A 100 -6.06 7.61 -5.08
C ILE A 100 -6.34 6.66 -3.90
N GLU A 101 -6.31 7.20 -2.68
CA GLU A 101 -6.75 6.52 -1.46
C GLU A 101 -8.05 7.14 -0.96
N ASP A 102 -9.03 6.32 -0.62
CA ASP A 102 -10.19 6.71 0.18
C ASP A 102 -9.87 6.60 1.66
N CYS A 103 -10.13 7.69 2.41
CA CYS A 103 -9.85 7.76 3.83
C CYS A 103 -11.13 7.89 4.66
N THR A 104 -11.22 7.11 5.72
CA THR A 104 -12.28 7.22 6.72
C THR A 104 -11.69 7.30 8.14
N ILE A 105 -12.35 8.03 9.02
CA ILE A 105 -12.13 7.99 10.48
C ILE A 105 -13.45 7.56 11.11
N ASP A 106 -13.43 6.47 11.89
CA ASP A 106 -14.62 5.88 12.54
C ASP A 106 -15.79 5.71 11.55
N GLY A 107 -15.46 5.23 10.32
CA GLY A 107 -16.43 5.04 9.23
C GLY A 107 -16.89 6.31 8.53
N LYS A 108 -16.51 7.50 8.99
CA LYS A 108 -16.84 8.76 8.31
C LYS A 108 -15.81 9.09 7.25
N ASN A 109 -16.27 9.38 6.05
CA ASN A 109 -15.38 9.81 4.96
C ASN A 109 -14.73 11.15 5.30
N ILE A 110 -13.41 11.22 5.27
CA ILE A 110 -12.60 12.42 5.52
C ILE A 110 -11.91 12.94 4.25
N GLY A 111 -12.32 12.43 3.09
CA GLY A 111 -11.80 12.81 1.78
C GLY A 111 -10.80 11.83 1.21
N LYS A 112 -10.24 12.20 0.05
CA LYS A 112 -9.31 11.38 -0.69
C LYS A 112 -7.88 11.91 -0.56
N SER A 113 -6.92 10.98 -0.53
CA SER A 113 -5.50 11.29 -0.65
C SER A 113 -5.00 10.93 -2.03
N LEU A 114 -4.16 11.79 -2.59
CA LEU A 114 -3.44 11.55 -3.83
C LEU A 114 -2.07 10.94 -3.51
N PHE A 115 -1.80 9.74 -3.97
CA PHE A 115 -0.49 9.11 -3.86
C PHE A 115 0.27 9.34 -5.15
N THR A 116 1.29 10.20 -5.12
CA THR A 116 2.09 10.55 -6.31
C THR A 116 3.46 11.08 -5.93
N LYS A 117 4.44 10.85 -6.82
CA LYS A 117 5.80 11.41 -6.67
C LYS A 117 5.91 12.90 -7.04
N ASP A 118 4.85 13.51 -7.56
CA ASP A 118 4.89 14.87 -8.09
C ASP A 118 4.99 15.97 -7.02
N TYR A 119 5.02 15.59 -5.75
CA TYR A 119 5.19 16.49 -4.61
C TYR A 119 6.46 16.17 -3.83
N GLN A 120 6.94 17.12 -3.04
CA GLN A 120 8.18 16.98 -2.28
C GLN A 120 7.97 16.37 -0.88
N ASP A 121 6.75 16.45 -0.35
CA ASP A 121 6.40 15.93 0.96
C ASP A 121 4.88 15.67 1.07
N TRP A 122 4.45 15.11 2.17
CA TRP A 122 3.05 14.92 2.50
C TRP A 122 2.35 16.25 2.76
N ILE A 123 1.12 16.37 2.27
CA ILE A 123 0.28 17.55 2.46
C ILE A 123 -1.05 17.10 3.07
N GLU A 124 -1.32 17.56 4.30
CA GLU A 124 -2.54 17.18 5.03
C GLU A 124 -3.79 17.91 4.53
N LYS A 125 -3.61 19.10 3.95
CA LYS A 125 -4.70 19.88 3.39
C LYS A 125 -4.21 20.62 2.14
N LEU A 126 -4.77 20.22 0.99
CA LEU A 126 -4.58 20.93 -0.27
C LEU A 126 -5.57 22.10 -0.36
N ASP A 127 -5.05 23.26 -0.71
CA ASP A 127 -5.86 24.46 -0.99
C ASP A 127 -5.26 25.19 -2.21
N PRO A 128 -5.93 25.14 -3.39
CA PRO A 128 -7.15 24.39 -3.69
C PRO A 128 -6.94 22.88 -3.76
N PRO A 129 -8.00 22.06 -3.59
CA PRO A 129 -7.96 20.62 -3.83
C PRO A 129 -7.56 20.27 -5.27
N VAL A 130 -6.94 19.11 -5.45
CA VAL A 130 -6.54 18.61 -6.79
C VAL A 130 -7.63 17.68 -7.34
N ILE A 131 -7.98 17.88 -8.60
CA ILE A 131 -8.92 17.02 -9.33
C ILE A 131 -8.14 16.02 -10.18
N LYS A 132 -8.41 14.71 -9.97
CA LYS A 132 -7.89 13.61 -10.77
C LYS A 132 -9.08 12.79 -11.30
N GLY A 133 -9.34 12.88 -12.61
CA GLY A 133 -10.56 12.31 -13.20
C GLY A 133 -11.82 12.90 -12.55
N LYS A 134 -12.67 12.05 -11.98
CA LYS A 134 -13.88 12.46 -11.23
C LYS A 134 -13.65 12.65 -9.71
N HIS A 135 -12.43 12.50 -9.24
CA HIS A 135 -12.11 12.50 -7.82
C HIS A 135 -11.49 13.82 -7.37
N VAL A 136 -11.93 14.32 -6.22
CA VAL A 136 -11.41 15.51 -5.56
C VAL A 136 -10.51 15.06 -4.41
N CYS A 137 -9.21 15.31 -4.54
CA CYS A 137 -8.21 14.94 -3.55
C CYS A 137 -7.88 16.16 -2.68
N VAL A 138 -7.96 15.98 -1.38
CA VAL A 138 -7.74 17.05 -0.39
C VAL A 138 -6.41 16.89 0.35
N ARG A 139 -5.70 15.78 0.15
CA ARG A 139 -4.40 15.46 0.74
C ARG A 139 -3.45 14.89 -0.31
N VAL A 140 -2.16 14.96 -0.01
CA VAL A 140 -1.12 14.28 -0.79
C VAL A 140 -0.29 13.40 0.14
N ARG A 141 0.08 12.23 -0.38
CA ARG A 141 1.11 11.35 0.15
C ARG A 141 2.11 11.08 -0.98
N THR A 142 3.36 11.42 -0.76
CA THR A 142 4.45 10.95 -1.63
C THR A 142 4.60 9.43 -1.47
N PRO A 143 5.12 8.71 -2.48
CA PRO A 143 5.15 7.25 -2.46
C PRO A 143 5.80 6.67 -1.19
N PHE A 144 5.18 5.65 -0.64
CA PHE A 144 5.63 4.90 0.52
C PHE A 144 5.11 3.46 0.47
N PHE A 145 5.08 2.72 1.58
CA PHE A 145 4.77 1.29 1.61
C PHE A 145 3.49 0.88 0.87
N LYS A 146 2.43 1.71 0.97
CA LYS A 146 1.14 1.44 0.33
C LYS A 146 1.21 1.59 -1.20
N THR A 147 2.21 2.28 -1.73
CA THR A 147 2.44 2.48 -3.17
C THR A 147 3.22 1.30 -3.74
N PRO A 148 2.78 0.65 -4.86
CA PRO A 148 3.61 -0.30 -5.56
C PRO A 148 4.86 0.38 -6.12
N ILE A 149 6.04 -0.07 -5.70
CA ILE A 149 7.36 0.49 -6.07
C ILE A 149 8.26 -0.66 -6.50
N LYS A 150 9.19 -0.42 -7.43
CA LYS A 150 10.21 -1.39 -7.79
C LYS A 150 10.93 -1.88 -6.53
N THR A 151 10.93 -3.19 -6.31
CA THR A 151 11.46 -3.81 -5.08
C THR A 151 12.93 -3.45 -4.83
N GLU A 152 13.72 -3.34 -5.88
CA GLU A 152 15.13 -2.92 -5.77
C GLU A 152 15.30 -1.51 -5.20
N LEU A 153 14.39 -0.59 -5.54
CA LEU A 153 14.41 0.77 -4.99
C LEU A 153 13.99 0.76 -3.53
N CYS A 154 12.98 -0.05 -3.16
CA CYS A 154 12.59 -0.23 -1.76
C CYS A 154 13.75 -0.75 -0.90
N LEU A 155 14.48 -1.77 -1.40
CA LEU A 155 15.65 -2.32 -0.72
C LEU A 155 16.79 -1.31 -0.61
N LYS A 156 17.02 -0.52 -1.65
CA LYS A 156 18.05 0.52 -1.66
C LYS A 156 17.73 1.66 -0.69
N ALA A 157 16.48 2.08 -0.61
CA ALA A 157 16.03 3.08 0.35
C ALA A 157 16.14 2.56 1.79
N GLY A 158 15.81 1.29 1.98
CA GLY A 158 15.74 0.63 3.28
C GLY A 158 14.69 1.24 4.21
N VAL A 159 14.18 0.47 5.14
CA VAL A 159 13.22 0.92 6.17
C VAL A 159 13.93 1.03 7.51
N ALA A 160 13.82 2.19 8.17
CA ALA A 160 14.40 2.38 9.48
C ALA A 160 13.71 1.50 10.54
N ASP A 161 14.48 0.97 11.47
CA ASP A 161 13.96 0.23 12.62
C ASP A 161 13.32 1.20 13.62
N MET A 162 12.08 1.60 13.29
CA MET A 162 11.31 2.58 14.04
C MET A 162 9.91 2.03 14.37
N ARG A 163 9.38 2.42 15.53
CA ARG A 163 8.01 2.06 15.95
C ARG A 163 6.96 3.08 15.48
N TRP A 164 7.38 4.26 15.04
CA TRP A 164 6.53 5.39 14.64
C TRP A 164 7.19 6.18 13.54
N ALA A 165 6.39 6.75 12.63
CA ALA A 165 6.82 7.60 11.51
C ALA A 165 7.79 6.94 10.52
N GLU A 166 7.84 5.60 10.51
CA GLU A 166 8.65 4.82 9.56
C GLU A 166 8.17 5.02 8.12
N ASP A 167 6.89 5.29 7.94
CA ASP A 167 6.23 5.55 6.66
C ASP A 167 6.68 6.88 6.05
N HIS A 168 6.68 7.95 6.84
CA HIS A 168 7.13 9.26 6.39
C HIS A 168 8.66 9.30 6.17
N ASP A 169 9.44 8.66 7.06
CA ASP A 169 10.88 8.52 6.90
C ASP A 169 11.23 7.74 5.62
N PHE A 170 10.56 6.61 5.38
CA PHE A 170 10.75 5.84 4.15
C PHE A 170 10.35 6.65 2.91
N SER A 171 9.22 7.36 2.95
CA SER A 171 8.77 8.21 1.86
C SER A 171 9.82 9.24 1.45
N ARG A 172 10.44 9.91 2.42
CA ARG A 172 11.51 10.89 2.18
C ARG A 172 12.77 10.27 1.58
N ARG A 173 13.09 9.04 1.94
CA ARG A 173 14.27 8.34 1.40
C ARG A 173 14.04 7.77 0.00
N ILE A 174 12.85 7.26 -0.28
CA ILE A 174 12.54 6.66 -1.59
C ILE A 174 12.27 7.71 -2.66
N LEU A 175 11.61 8.82 -2.32
CA LEU A 175 11.17 9.85 -3.26
C LEU A 175 12.28 10.33 -4.21
N PRO A 176 13.50 10.67 -3.76
CA PRO A 176 14.58 11.12 -4.66
C PRO A 176 15.05 10.05 -5.65
N MET A 177 14.71 8.78 -5.43
CA MET A 177 15.08 7.66 -6.29
C MET A 177 14.05 7.41 -7.40
N LEU A 178 12.83 7.92 -7.26
CA LEU A 178 11.73 7.71 -8.19
C LEU A 178 11.80 8.72 -9.34
N LYS A 179 12.03 8.23 -10.55
CA LYS A 179 12.10 9.05 -11.77
C LYS A 179 10.79 9.04 -12.55
N THR A 180 10.15 7.88 -12.63
CA THR A 180 8.94 7.65 -13.42
C THR A 180 7.79 7.14 -12.57
N GLU A 181 6.56 7.50 -12.96
CA GLU A 181 5.34 7.07 -12.31
C GLU A 181 4.28 6.72 -13.35
N THR A 182 3.59 5.61 -13.17
CA THR A 182 2.30 5.32 -13.81
C THR A 182 1.20 5.63 -12.81
N PHE A 183 0.19 6.38 -13.23
CA PHE A 183 -0.88 6.82 -12.32
C PHE A 183 -2.22 6.14 -12.65
N ILE A 184 -2.83 5.48 -11.66
CA ILE A 184 -4.18 4.92 -11.73
C ILE A 184 -5.16 5.95 -11.14
N PRO A 185 -6.03 6.59 -11.96
CA PRO A 185 -6.90 7.69 -11.51
C PRO A 185 -8.15 7.20 -10.76
N GLU A 186 -8.03 6.14 -9.98
CA GLU A 186 -9.12 5.50 -9.24
C GLU A 186 -8.68 5.21 -7.80
N PRO A 187 -9.65 5.08 -6.86
CA PRO A 187 -9.34 4.62 -5.51
C PRO A 187 -8.84 3.17 -5.52
N MET A 188 -7.58 2.99 -5.13
CA MET A 188 -6.92 1.69 -5.08
C MET A 188 -6.63 1.23 -3.64
N TYR A 189 -6.85 2.10 -2.68
CA TYR A 189 -6.62 1.80 -1.27
C TYR A 189 -7.73 2.42 -0.41
N LEU A 190 -8.21 1.65 0.57
CA LEU A 190 -9.26 2.04 1.47
C LEU A 190 -8.69 2.07 2.89
N TYR A 191 -8.23 3.25 3.28
CA TYR A 191 -7.68 3.48 4.61
C TYR A 191 -8.79 3.84 5.61
N GLY A 192 -8.77 3.19 6.75
CA GLY A 192 -9.68 3.52 7.82
C GLY A 192 -8.99 3.54 9.15
N PHE A 193 -8.88 4.72 9.65
CA PHE A 193 -8.50 4.95 11.02
C PHE A 193 -9.70 4.73 11.95
N VAL A 194 -9.46 4.03 13.05
CA VAL A 194 -10.46 3.81 14.10
C VAL A 194 -9.89 4.38 15.39
N THR A 195 -10.61 5.34 15.99
CA THR A 195 -10.25 5.85 17.30
C THR A 195 -10.47 4.77 18.37
N GLU A 196 -9.79 4.89 19.50
CA GLU A 196 -9.77 3.88 20.56
C GLU A 196 -11.20 3.45 20.95
N GLY A 197 -11.47 2.13 20.88
CA GLY A 197 -12.76 1.52 21.22
C GLY A 197 -13.78 1.36 20.10
N ALA A 198 -13.54 1.89 18.91
CA ALA A 198 -14.44 1.69 17.76
C ALA A 198 -14.00 0.48 16.93
N TYR A 199 -14.88 -0.50 16.79
CA TYR A 199 -14.66 -1.64 15.91
C TYR A 199 -14.96 -1.27 14.46
N ASN A 200 -14.05 -1.55 13.56
CA ASN A 200 -14.19 -1.18 12.16
C ASN A 200 -15.13 -2.16 11.44
N ASP A 201 -16.39 -1.78 11.25
CA ASP A 201 -17.42 -2.56 10.54
C ASP A 201 -17.27 -2.58 9.00
N ARG A 202 -16.12 -2.15 8.46
CA ARG A 202 -15.89 -2.01 7.02
C ARG A 202 -15.99 -3.29 6.21
N PHE A 203 -15.94 -4.42 6.88
CA PHE A 203 -15.99 -5.73 6.24
C PHE A 203 -17.37 -6.42 6.37
N LYS A 204 -18.39 -5.69 6.81
CA LYS A 204 -19.77 -6.14 6.69
C LYS A 204 -20.31 -5.70 5.31
N ILE A 205 -20.03 -6.50 4.30
CA ILE A 205 -20.77 -6.56 3.04
C ILE A 205 -21.52 -7.87 3.00
#